data_68834cbcee85839bba25e9610ab8f9b6
#
_entry.id   68834cbcee85839bba25e9610ab8f9b6
#
_cell.length_a   1.000
_cell.length_b   1.000
_cell.length_c   1.000
_cell.angle_alpha   90.00
_cell.angle_beta   90.00
_cell.angle_gamma   90.00
#
_symmetry.space_group_name_H-M   'P 1'
#
loop_
_entity.id
_entity.type
_entity.pdbx_description
1 polymer ?
#
loop_
_entity_poly.entity_id
_entity_poly.type
_entity_poly.pdbx_seq_one_letter_code
_entity_poly.pdbx_strand_id
1 'polypeptide(L)'
;QSQLNFSRDMEREADRIGYSVMSEAGFDTQGFVTMFGKLQQAAGLNDNGAFPYLRSHPLSSERMADMQARQQLQTPRAANPAQDLVQAMMSARARVFAQPGVDALRAWSQEAADASVATQTPTKQVGILYGACLSWMQLRDMAQARALLPRLHLAVAKHAPAQRLVSLLEAEL
;
A
#
# COMPACT_ATOMS: atom_id res chain seq x y z
N GLN A 1 -22.36 -8.92 27.36
CA GLN A 1 -20.95 -9.40 27.47
C GLN A 1 -20.63 -10.54 26.47
N SER A 2 -21.58 -11.49 26.24
CA SER A 2 -21.35 -12.63 25.34
C SER A 2 -21.12 -12.26 23.87
N GLN A 3 -21.88 -11.30 23.32
CA GLN A 3 -21.71 -10.85 21.93
C GLN A 3 -20.37 -10.17 21.67
N LEU A 4 -19.87 -9.36 22.62
CA LEU A 4 -18.56 -8.69 22.49
C LEU A 4 -17.41 -9.70 22.56
N ASN A 5 -17.51 -10.72 23.40
CA ASN A 5 -16.48 -11.78 23.47
C ASN A 5 -16.49 -12.64 22.20
N PHE A 6 -17.66 -12.99 21.69
CA PHE A 6 -17.79 -13.69 20.41
C PHE A 6 -17.16 -12.93 19.25
N SER A 7 -17.40 -11.60 19.19
CA SER A 7 -16.76 -10.76 18.19
C SER A 7 -15.22 -10.75 18.29
N ARG A 8 -14.66 -10.66 19.51
CA ARG A 8 -13.20 -10.67 19.72
C ARG A 8 -12.55 -11.99 19.31
N ASP A 9 -13.19 -13.11 19.59
CA ASP A 9 -12.68 -14.43 19.21
C ASP A 9 -12.70 -14.62 17.69
N MET A 10 -13.75 -14.13 17.02
CA MET A 10 -13.82 -14.12 15.55
C MET A 10 -12.71 -13.24 14.94
N GLU A 11 -12.44 -12.06 15.50
CA GLU A 11 -11.37 -11.20 15.03
C GLU A 11 -10.00 -11.86 15.17
N ARG A 12 -9.73 -12.52 16.32
CA ARG A 12 -8.49 -13.26 16.51
C ARG A 12 -8.34 -14.41 15.51
N GLU A 13 -9.40 -15.15 15.25
CA GLU A 13 -9.37 -16.25 14.29
C GLU A 13 -9.15 -15.72 12.88
N ALA A 14 -9.81 -14.62 12.49
CA ALA A 14 -9.59 -13.95 11.20
C ALA A 14 -8.14 -13.47 11.05
N ASP A 15 -7.55 -12.89 12.09
CA ASP A 15 -6.13 -12.49 12.10
C ASP A 15 -5.19 -13.67 11.88
N ARG A 16 -5.45 -14.79 12.58
CA ARG A 16 -4.63 -16.01 12.46
C ARG A 16 -4.68 -16.60 11.07
N ILE A 17 -5.88 -16.71 10.51
CA ILE A 17 -6.09 -17.20 9.14
C ILE A 17 -5.43 -16.24 8.14
N GLY A 18 -5.68 -14.94 8.25
CA GLY A 18 -5.10 -13.93 7.39
C GLY A 18 -3.58 -13.93 7.42
N TYR A 19 -2.99 -14.07 8.61
CA TYR A 19 -1.55 -14.20 8.78
C TYR A 19 -0.99 -15.44 8.07
N SER A 20 -1.65 -16.60 8.22
CA SER A 20 -1.26 -17.85 7.57
C SER A 20 -1.35 -17.72 6.03
N VAL A 21 -2.46 -17.17 5.52
CA VAL A 21 -2.65 -16.93 4.08
C VAL A 21 -1.55 -16.03 3.51
N MET A 22 -1.19 -14.94 4.18
CA MET A 22 -0.08 -14.08 3.76
C MET A 22 1.25 -14.84 3.71
N SER A 23 1.54 -15.61 4.77
CA SER A 23 2.77 -16.39 4.87
C SER A 23 2.87 -17.44 3.77
N GLU A 24 1.80 -18.21 3.53
CA GLU A 24 1.74 -19.25 2.50
C GLU A 24 1.83 -18.67 1.08
N ALA A 25 1.17 -17.53 0.85
CA ALA A 25 1.23 -16.80 -0.42
C ALA A 25 2.59 -16.12 -0.67
N GLY A 26 3.48 -16.15 0.28
CA GLY A 26 4.83 -15.62 0.09
C GLY A 26 4.99 -14.14 0.39
N PHE A 27 4.02 -13.50 1.05
CA PHE A 27 4.15 -12.12 1.50
C PHE A 27 4.93 -12.02 2.81
N ASP A 28 5.56 -10.87 3.03
CA ASP A 28 6.19 -10.57 4.31
C ASP A 28 5.12 -10.25 5.36
N THR A 29 5.02 -11.12 6.35
CA THR A 29 4.05 -11.00 7.45
C THR A 29 4.35 -9.85 8.40
N GLN A 30 5.53 -9.24 8.35
CA GLN A 30 5.83 -7.98 9.04
C GLN A 30 4.88 -6.85 8.61
N GLY A 31 4.40 -6.90 7.36
CA GLY A 31 3.38 -5.98 6.86
C GLY A 31 2.08 -6.00 7.67
N PHE A 32 1.67 -7.17 8.17
CA PHE A 32 0.48 -7.31 9.02
C PHE A 32 0.64 -6.55 10.34
N VAL A 33 1.77 -6.76 11.02
CA VAL A 33 2.09 -6.06 12.28
C VAL A 33 2.20 -4.54 12.07
N THR A 34 2.86 -4.14 10.99
CA THR A 34 3.02 -2.72 10.64
C THR A 34 1.69 -2.05 10.34
N MET A 35 0.78 -2.74 9.64
CA MET A 35 -0.58 -2.24 9.36
C MET A 35 -1.35 -1.99 10.65
N PHE A 36 -1.32 -2.94 11.59
CA PHE A 36 -1.97 -2.77 12.89
C PHE A 36 -1.44 -1.57 13.66
N GLY A 37 -0.12 -1.36 13.66
CA GLY A 37 0.50 -0.20 14.28
C GLY A 37 0.02 1.13 13.64
N LYS A 38 -0.08 1.17 12.32
CA LYS A 38 -0.61 2.35 11.61
C LYS A 38 -2.10 2.60 11.88
N LEU A 39 -2.91 1.54 11.94
CA LEU A 39 -4.33 1.67 12.30
C LEU A 39 -4.50 2.18 13.73
N GLN A 40 -3.71 1.69 14.67
CA GLN A 40 -3.73 2.15 16.05
C GLN A 40 -3.34 3.63 16.15
N GLN A 41 -2.28 4.03 15.46
CA GLN A 41 -1.84 5.43 15.43
C GLN A 41 -2.92 6.35 14.83
N ALA A 42 -3.52 5.93 13.73
CA ALA A 42 -4.59 6.69 13.08
C ALA A 42 -5.86 6.79 13.96
N ALA A 43 -6.23 5.73 14.66
CA ALA A 43 -7.35 5.72 15.60
C ALA A 43 -7.10 6.62 16.82
N GLY A 44 -5.86 6.65 17.34
CA GLY A 44 -5.48 7.48 18.48
C GLY A 44 -5.41 8.98 18.19
N LEU A 45 -5.19 9.37 16.93
CA LEU A 45 -5.11 10.77 16.51
C LEU A 45 -6.47 11.38 16.13
N ASN A 46 -7.45 10.55 15.82
CA ASN A 46 -8.76 11.00 15.29
C ASN A 46 -9.92 10.22 15.94
N ASP A 47 -10.32 10.66 17.12
CA ASP A 47 -11.56 10.16 17.77
C ASP A 47 -12.85 10.70 17.09
N ASN A 48 -12.71 11.32 15.91
CA ASN A 48 -13.81 11.90 15.13
C ASN A 48 -14.53 10.90 14.20
N GLY A 49 -14.32 9.62 14.38
CA GLY A 49 -15.00 8.57 13.60
C GLY A 49 -14.48 8.36 12.19
N ALA A 50 -13.27 8.83 11.87
CA ALA A 50 -12.65 8.71 10.56
C ALA A 50 -12.43 7.25 10.10
N PHE A 51 -12.47 6.29 11.03
CA PHE A 51 -12.34 4.86 10.71
C PHE A 51 -13.55 4.06 11.22
N PRO A 52 -14.70 4.08 10.51
CA PRO A 52 -15.89 3.32 10.90
C PRO A 52 -15.62 1.82 11.06
N TYR A 53 -14.67 1.28 10.28
CA TYR A 53 -14.23 -0.11 10.37
C TYR A 53 -13.75 -0.49 11.78
N LEU A 54 -13.01 0.35 12.47
CA LEU A 54 -12.49 0.06 13.80
C LEU A 54 -13.55 0.03 14.90
N ARG A 55 -14.77 0.55 14.62
CA ARG A 55 -15.90 0.44 15.55
C ARG A 55 -16.49 -0.96 15.57
N SER A 56 -16.59 -1.60 14.40
CA SER A 56 -17.10 -2.98 14.27
C SER A 56 -15.99 -4.02 14.45
N HIS A 57 -14.74 -3.67 14.16
CA HIS A 57 -13.57 -4.54 14.22
C HIS A 57 -12.48 -3.91 15.11
N PRO A 58 -12.66 -3.87 16.43
CA PRO A 58 -11.76 -3.15 17.32
C PRO A 58 -10.38 -3.79 17.34
N LEU A 59 -9.36 -2.95 17.18
CA LEU A 59 -7.97 -3.34 17.30
C LEU A 59 -7.60 -3.40 18.80
N SER A 60 -7.57 -4.58 19.38
CA SER A 60 -7.16 -4.76 20.78
C SER A 60 -5.64 -4.93 20.89
N SER A 61 -5.09 -4.56 22.06
CA SER A 61 -3.69 -4.80 22.37
C SER A 61 -3.32 -6.29 22.34
N GLU A 62 -4.27 -7.17 22.64
CA GLU A 62 -4.09 -8.62 22.57
C GLU A 62 -3.92 -9.12 21.13
N ARG A 63 -4.71 -8.61 20.18
CA ARG A 63 -4.57 -8.92 18.76
C ARG A 63 -3.19 -8.51 18.24
N MET A 64 -2.75 -7.30 18.61
CA MET A 64 -1.43 -6.80 18.23
C MET A 64 -0.31 -7.66 18.83
N ALA A 65 -0.41 -8.02 20.10
CA ALA A 65 0.58 -8.85 20.78
C ALA A 65 0.65 -10.26 20.17
N ASP A 66 -0.49 -10.89 19.83
CA ASP A 66 -0.52 -12.20 19.18
C ASP A 66 0.18 -12.16 17.80
N MET A 67 -0.08 -11.14 17.00
CA MET A 67 0.58 -10.99 15.70
C MET A 67 2.08 -10.70 15.82
N GLN A 68 2.50 -9.90 16.79
CA GLN A 68 3.91 -9.66 17.08
C GLN A 68 4.62 -10.93 17.54
N ALA A 69 4.00 -11.72 18.42
CA ALA A 69 4.56 -12.98 18.88
C ALA A 69 4.75 -13.98 17.72
N ARG A 70 3.75 -14.08 16.83
CA ARG A 70 3.84 -14.92 15.62
C ARG A 70 4.96 -14.46 14.69
N GLN A 71 5.11 -13.15 14.52
CA GLN A 71 6.16 -12.58 13.68
C GLN A 71 7.57 -12.92 14.22
N GLN A 72 7.75 -12.90 15.53
CA GLN A 72 9.04 -13.25 16.16
C GLN A 72 9.44 -14.72 15.95
N LEU A 73 8.47 -15.60 15.74
CA LEU A 73 8.69 -17.04 15.49
C LEU A 73 8.96 -17.34 14.01
N GLN A 74 8.76 -16.36 13.12
CA GLN A 74 8.97 -16.53 11.68
C GLN A 74 10.45 -16.35 11.32
N THR A 75 10.94 -17.19 10.42
CA THR A 75 12.23 -16.96 9.79
C THR A 75 12.12 -15.75 8.86
N PRO A 76 13.03 -14.77 8.94
CA PRO A 76 13.02 -13.62 8.03
C PRO A 76 13.01 -14.09 6.58
N ARG A 77 12.07 -13.56 5.81
CA ARG A 77 11.94 -13.92 4.39
C ARG A 77 12.84 -13.04 3.55
N ALA A 78 13.40 -13.61 2.49
CA ALA A 78 14.15 -12.83 1.52
C ALA A 78 13.24 -11.79 0.84
N ALA A 79 13.74 -10.57 0.65
CA ALA A 79 13.04 -9.53 -0.07
C ALA A 79 12.61 -10.01 -1.47
N ASN A 80 11.40 -9.69 -1.88
CA ASN A 80 10.89 -9.94 -3.21
C ASN A 80 10.69 -8.63 -3.98
N PRO A 81 11.69 -8.20 -4.76
CA PRO A 81 11.64 -6.90 -5.45
C PRO A 81 10.40 -6.72 -6.35
N ALA A 82 9.88 -7.82 -6.92
CA ALA A 82 8.68 -7.74 -7.75
C ALA A 82 7.43 -7.43 -6.93
N GLN A 83 7.30 -8.02 -5.74
CA GLN A 83 6.20 -7.68 -4.81
C GLN A 83 6.33 -6.26 -4.28
N ASP A 84 7.54 -5.81 -3.96
CA ASP A 84 7.79 -4.44 -3.48
C ASP A 84 7.41 -3.39 -4.52
N LEU A 85 7.72 -3.63 -5.81
CA LEU A 85 7.33 -2.73 -6.90
C LEU A 85 5.80 -2.67 -7.04
N VAL A 86 5.13 -3.82 -7.07
CA VAL A 86 3.67 -3.89 -7.14
C VAL A 86 3.03 -3.17 -5.95
N GLN A 87 3.54 -3.40 -4.74
CA GLN A 87 3.04 -2.73 -3.54
C GLN A 87 3.21 -1.21 -3.61
N ALA A 88 4.35 -0.71 -4.10
CA ALA A 88 4.58 0.72 -4.27
C ALA A 88 3.60 1.35 -5.29
N MET A 89 3.35 0.66 -6.41
CA MET A 89 2.40 1.10 -7.42
C MET A 89 0.96 1.10 -6.88
N MET A 90 0.55 0.05 -6.18
CA MET A 90 -0.79 -0.04 -5.58
C MET A 90 -0.99 1.01 -4.48
N SER A 91 0.03 1.28 -3.67
CA SER A 91 -0.02 2.35 -2.66
C SER A 91 -0.15 3.73 -3.30
N ALA A 92 0.59 3.99 -4.39
CA ALA A 92 0.47 5.22 -5.15
C ALA A 92 -0.92 5.37 -5.76
N ARG A 93 -1.48 4.28 -6.35
CA ARG A 93 -2.83 4.25 -6.89
C ARG A 93 -3.88 4.56 -5.81
N ALA A 94 -3.81 3.88 -4.67
CA ALA A 94 -4.72 4.12 -3.55
C ALA A 94 -4.68 5.59 -3.08
N ARG A 95 -3.48 6.17 -2.94
CA ARG A 95 -3.28 7.56 -2.56
C ARG A 95 -3.96 8.53 -3.54
N VAL A 96 -3.79 8.33 -4.84
CA VAL A 96 -4.35 9.21 -5.87
C VAL A 96 -5.88 9.07 -5.98
N PHE A 97 -6.42 7.87 -5.77
CA PHE A 97 -7.88 7.64 -5.85
C PHE A 97 -8.63 7.85 -4.52
N ALA A 98 -7.92 8.18 -3.43
CA ALA A 98 -8.54 8.52 -2.15
C ALA A 98 -9.17 9.93 -2.11
N GLN A 99 -9.45 10.53 -3.28
CA GLN A 99 -10.03 11.88 -3.44
C GLN A 99 -9.20 12.98 -2.76
N PRO A 100 -7.88 13.05 -3.05
CA PRO A 100 -7.05 14.14 -2.54
C PRO A 100 -7.46 15.47 -3.18
N GLY A 101 -7.16 16.57 -2.51
CA GLY A 101 -7.33 17.90 -3.11
C GLY A 101 -6.41 18.11 -4.33
N VAL A 102 -6.79 19.06 -5.19
CA VAL A 102 -6.06 19.39 -6.43
C VAL A 102 -4.58 19.74 -6.16
N ASP A 103 -4.28 20.39 -5.04
CA ASP A 103 -2.91 20.77 -4.70
C ASP A 103 -2.03 19.55 -4.40
N ALA A 104 -2.59 18.52 -3.76
CA ALA A 104 -1.90 17.27 -3.56
C ALA A 104 -1.62 16.55 -4.89
N LEU A 105 -2.60 16.52 -5.81
CA LEU A 105 -2.42 15.95 -7.15
C LEU A 105 -1.33 16.69 -7.93
N ARG A 106 -1.29 18.03 -7.87
CA ARG A 106 -0.24 18.84 -8.49
C ARG A 106 1.13 18.54 -7.90
N ALA A 107 1.24 18.49 -6.58
CA ALA A 107 2.51 18.15 -5.94
C ALA A 107 3.02 16.77 -6.39
N TRP A 108 2.17 15.74 -6.34
CA TRP A 108 2.56 14.37 -6.74
C TRP A 108 2.84 14.24 -8.24
N SER A 109 2.13 14.97 -9.09
CA SER A 109 2.40 14.95 -10.53
C SER A 109 3.77 15.54 -10.87
N GLN A 110 4.26 16.48 -10.08
CA GLN A 110 5.56 17.15 -10.28
C GLN A 110 6.72 16.39 -9.64
N GLU A 111 6.47 15.49 -8.66
CA GLU A 111 7.52 14.69 -8.01
C GLU A 111 8.41 13.95 -9.03
N ALA A 112 7.84 13.46 -10.13
CA ALA A 112 8.58 12.73 -11.16
C ALA A 112 9.62 13.57 -11.93
N ALA A 113 9.52 14.89 -11.88
CA ALA A 113 10.46 15.83 -12.52
C ALA A 113 11.66 16.14 -11.63
N ASP A 114 11.60 15.81 -10.32
CA ASP A 114 12.70 16.07 -9.41
C ASP A 114 13.91 15.18 -9.74
N ALA A 115 15.08 15.80 -9.86
CA ALA A 115 16.34 15.09 -10.14
C ALA A 115 16.70 14.06 -9.06
N SER A 116 16.28 14.27 -7.83
CA SER A 116 16.50 13.34 -6.72
C SER A 116 15.81 11.99 -6.90
N VAL A 117 14.77 11.91 -7.75
CA VAL A 117 14.09 10.63 -8.05
C VAL A 117 15.04 9.60 -8.63
N ALA A 118 16.01 10.02 -9.45
CA ALA A 118 17.00 9.14 -10.04
C ALA A 118 17.93 8.45 -9.01
N THR A 119 18.07 9.04 -7.83
CA THR A 119 18.91 8.51 -6.74
C THR A 119 18.12 7.69 -5.72
N GLN A 120 16.79 7.62 -5.84
CA GLN A 120 15.94 6.82 -4.96
C GLN A 120 16.07 5.32 -5.28
N THR A 121 15.63 4.49 -4.33
CA THR A 121 15.52 3.04 -4.58
C THR A 121 14.57 2.75 -5.74
N PRO A 122 14.75 1.65 -6.50
CA PRO A 122 13.87 1.29 -7.62
C PRO A 122 12.39 1.26 -7.22
N THR A 123 12.07 0.75 -6.05
CA THR A 123 10.71 0.71 -5.51
C THR A 123 10.11 2.11 -5.34
N LYS A 124 10.88 3.05 -4.77
CA LYS A 124 10.44 4.44 -4.63
C LYS A 124 10.28 5.13 -5.98
N GLN A 125 11.25 4.95 -6.88
CA GLN A 125 11.18 5.52 -8.24
C GLN A 125 9.91 5.10 -8.96
N VAL A 126 9.60 3.80 -8.96
CA VAL A 126 8.40 3.26 -9.62
C VAL A 126 7.12 3.81 -8.96
N GLY A 127 7.07 3.86 -7.63
CA GLY A 127 5.93 4.44 -6.92
C GLY A 127 5.69 5.92 -7.27
N ILE A 128 6.75 6.72 -7.32
CA ILE A 128 6.68 8.15 -7.70
C ILE A 128 6.23 8.29 -9.16
N LEU A 129 6.86 7.60 -10.10
CA LEU A 129 6.51 7.69 -11.52
C LEU A 129 5.07 7.27 -11.80
N TYR A 130 4.64 6.17 -11.20
CA TYR A 130 3.28 5.65 -11.35
C TYR A 130 2.24 6.59 -10.72
N GLY A 131 2.53 7.10 -9.52
CA GLY A 131 1.68 8.08 -8.83
C GLY A 131 1.58 9.41 -9.58
N ALA A 132 2.69 9.91 -10.14
CA ALA A 132 2.71 11.12 -10.95
C ALA A 132 1.88 10.96 -12.24
N CYS A 133 2.00 9.81 -12.93
CA CYS A 133 1.19 9.50 -14.09
C CYS A 133 -0.31 9.52 -13.77
N LEU A 134 -0.74 8.82 -12.72
CA LEU A 134 -2.14 8.83 -12.25
C LEU A 134 -2.61 10.23 -11.84
N SER A 135 -1.74 11.03 -11.20
CA SER A 135 -2.06 12.39 -10.79
C SER A 135 -2.31 13.29 -12.00
N TRP A 136 -1.48 13.20 -13.05
CA TRP A 136 -1.71 13.90 -14.30
C TRP A 136 -3.03 13.48 -14.97
N MET A 137 -3.37 12.19 -14.94
CA MET A 137 -4.68 11.70 -15.44
C MET A 137 -5.84 12.33 -14.67
N GLN A 138 -5.76 12.38 -13.34
CA GLN A 138 -6.80 13.02 -12.51
C GLN A 138 -6.91 14.52 -12.78
N LEU A 139 -5.80 15.18 -13.11
CA LEU A 139 -5.73 16.58 -13.53
C LEU A 139 -6.15 16.80 -14.99
N ARG A 140 -6.53 15.73 -15.71
CA ARG A 140 -6.93 15.74 -17.13
C ARG A 140 -5.81 16.14 -18.11
N ASP A 141 -4.55 16.06 -17.69
CA ASP A 141 -3.40 16.27 -18.58
C ASP A 141 -2.82 14.91 -19.04
N MET A 142 -3.48 14.33 -20.05
CA MET A 142 -3.09 13.04 -20.62
C MET A 142 -1.74 13.09 -21.34
N ALA A 143 -1.35 14.26 -21.84
CA ALA A 143 -0.06 14.41 -22.52
C ALA A 143 1.11 14.24 -21.54
N GLN A 144 1.04 14.89 -20.38
CA GLN A 144 2.03 14.71 -19.32
C GLN A 144 2.04 13.29 -18.75
N ALA A 145 0.86 12.68 -18.59
CA ALA A 145 0.76 11.31 -18.15
C ALA A 145 1.48 10.35 -19.11
N ARG A 146 1.20 10.46 -20.42
CA ARG A 146 1.85 9.64 -21.45
C ARG A 146 3.36 9.86 -21.55
N ALA A 147 3.84 11.07 -21.29
CA ALA A 147 5.27 11.38 -21.32
C ALA A 147 6.08 10.61 -20.26
N LEU A 148 5.43 10.12 -19.18
CA LEU A 148 6.07 9.34 -18.13
C LEU A 148 6.16 7.82 -18.45
N LEU A 149 5.37 7.31 -19.39
CA LEU A 149 5.29 5.88 -19.68
C LEU A 149 6.63 5.26 -20.08
N PRO A 150 7.48 5.87 -20.94
CA PRO A 150 8.77 5.28 -21.28
C PRO A 150 9.67 5.04 -20.06
N ARG A 151 9.64 5.97 -19.10
CA ARG A 151 10.41 5.82 -17.84
C ARG A 151 9.85 4.69 -16.97
N LEU A 152 8.52 4.56 -16.89
CA LEU A 152 7.85 3.49 -16.18
C LEU A 152 8.17 2.12 -16.79
N HIS A 153 8.05 1.97 -18.11
CA HIS A 153 8.39 0.73 -18.81
C HIS A 153 9.84 0.30 -18.54
N LEU A 154 10.77 1.25 -18.61
CA LEU A 154 12.18 0.97 -18.32
C LEU A 154 12.36 0.50 -16.87
N ALA A 155 11.71 1.16 -15.92
CA ALA A 155 11.86 0.87 -14.50
C ALA A 155 11.28 -0.49 -14.10
N VAL A 156 10.25 -0.99 -14.83
CA VAL A 156 9.61 -2.30 -14.54
C VAL A 156 10.02 -3.41 -15.52
N ALA A 157 10.95 -3.17 -16.44
CA ALA A 157 11.27 -4.04 -17.57
C ALA A 157 11.57 -5.50 -17.19
N LYS A 158 12.07 -5.75 -15.98
CA LYS A 158 12.44 -7.10 -15.49
C LYS A 158 11.40 -7.71 -14.55
N HIS A 159 10.23 -7.08 -14.38
CA HIS A 159 9.25 -7.45 -13.35
C HIS A 159 7.85 -7.59 -13.93
N ALA A 160 7.53 -8.77 -14.48
CA ALA A 160 6.27 -9.04 -15.17
C ALA A 160 4.99 -8.62 -14.42
N PRO A 161 4.86 -8.79 -13.07
CA PRO A 161 3.70 -8.29 -12.36
C PRO A 161 3.56 -6.76 -12.40
N ALA A 162 4.65 -6.03 -12.29
CA ALA A 162 4.65 -4.57 -12.37
C ALA A 162 4.36 -4.08 -13.80
N GLN A 163 4.89 -4.76 -14.84
CA GLN A 163 4.57 -4.49 -16.24
C GLN A 163 3.06 -4.55 -16.52
N ARG A 164 2.36 -5.54 -15.95
CA ARG A 164 0.89 -5.64 -16.10
C ARG A 164 0.17 -4.41 -15.56
N LEU A 165 0.63 -3.85 -14.44
CA LEU A 165 0.05 -2.62 -13.88
C LEU A 165 0.31 -1.40 -14.77
N VAL A 166 1.47 -1.34 -15.44
CA VAL A 166 1.74 -0.29 -16.45
C VAL A 166 0.82 -0.46 -17.66
N SER A 167 0.65 -1.68 -18.16
CA SER A 167 -0.28 -1.93 -19.28
C SER A 167 -1.73 -1.58 -18.94
N LEU A 168 -2.17 -1.84 -17.70
CA LEU A 168 -3.49 -1.40 -17.25
C LEU A 168 -3.59 0.13 -17.21
N LEU A 169 -2.55 0.81 -16.73
CA LEU A 169 -2.48 2.27 -16.72
C LEU A 169 -2.54 2.85 -18.14
N GLU A 170 -1.86 2.23 -19.09
CA GLU A 170 -1.92 2.63 -20.52
C GLU A 170 -3.30 2.48 -21.13
N ALA A 171 -4.03 1.43 -20.74
CA ALA A 171 -5.40 1.22 -21.18
C ALA A 171 -6.40 2.23 -20.59
N GLU A 172 -6.06 2.87 -19.48
CA GLU A 172 -6.84 3.93 -18.82
C GLU A 172 -6.54 5.32 -19.42
N LEU A 173 -5.45 5.50 -20.18
CA LEU A 173 -4.98 6.73 -20.84
C LEU A 173 -5.52 6.89 -22.25
#